data_07733968018dae559cf52dc1761ea1aa
#
_entry.id   07733968018dae559cf52dc1761ea1aa
#
_cell.length_a   1.000
_cell.length_b   1.000
_cell.length_c   1.000
_cell.angle_alpha   90.00
_cell.angle_beta   90.00
_cell.angle_gamma   90.00
#
_symmetry.space_group_name_H-M   'P 1'
#
loop_
_entity.id
_entity.type
_entity.pdbx_description
1 polymer ?
#
loop_
_entity_poly.entity_id
_entity_poly.type
_entity_poly.pdbx_seq_one_letter_code
_entity_poly.pdbx_strand_id
1 'polypeptide(L)'
;MENKTQDYQSEILAIIRGNTSPGVMRNKLEDYHENDLADVFSELTAAERRKVCRILNLDMLSDIFEYIDEKQAAEYLDEMDVRKAAGILSGMETDAVVDVLRMTPKEKKVLLIELMDDEARKDMAIIASFDEEEIGSKMTTNCIMIRENLTVKQAMSSLIGQAAKNDNISTIFMVTEDSTFYGALDLKDLIIARQDACLEDLIVTSYPYVYGNELIDDCIEKLKDYSENSIPVLDNDNKLLGVITSQSIVELVDDEMGEDYAMFAGLTAEEDLKEPLRESLKKRLPWLLVLLGLGMVVSSVVGVFETVVSQLTIIMCFQSLILDMAGNVGTQSLAVTIRVLMDESLTGKQKAELVWKEMTIGFSNGLILGTLSFIVIGLYIALFKGKTFMFAYAVSGCIGIALVVAMVISGAVGTCIPLFFKKINVDPAVASGPLITTINDLVAVVTYYGLSWIFMSLDL
;
A
#
# COMPACT_ATOMS: atom_id res chain seq x y z
N MET A 1 -13.05 36.09 -2.32
CA MET A 1 -12.48 35.53 -3.55
C MET A 1 -12.66 34.03 -3.47
N GLU A 2 -13.73 33.54 -4.06
CA GLU A 2 -13.93 32.11 -4.24
C GLU A 2 -12.80 31.61 -5.16
N ASN A 3 -11.97 30.69 -4.67
CA ASN A 3 -11.10 29.88 -5.50
C ASN A 3 -12.03 29.08 -6.43
N LYS A 4 -12.21 29.56 -7.65
CA LYS A 4 -12.67 28.70 -8.75
C LYS A 4 -11.54 27.71 -8.98
N THR A 5 -11.64 26.52 -8.41
CA THR A 5 -10.97 25.34 -8.95
C THR A 5 -11.41 25.25 -10.41
N GLN A 6 -10.49 25.40 -11.31
CA GLN A 6 -10.75 25.34 -12.75
C GLN A 6 -11.22 23.91 -13.04
N ASP A 7 -12.45 23.77 -13.50
CA ASP A 7 -13.07 22.45 -13.77
C ASP A 7 -12.65 22.03 -15.18
N TYR A 8 -11.41 21.54 -15.31
CA TYR A 8 -10.85 21.09 -16.57
C TYR A 8 -11.65 19.93 -17.19
N GLN A 9 -12.23 19.04 -16.37
CA GLN A 9 -13.04 17.93 -16.88
C GLN A 9 -14.25 18.41 -17.67
N SER A 10 -15.01 19.37 -17.13
CA SER A 10 -16.15 19.97 -17.85
C SER A 10 -15.73 20.69 -19.12
N GLU A 11 -14.57 21.37 -19.12
CA GLU A 11 -14.03 22.05 -20.31
C GLU A 11 -13.62 21.05 -21.40
N ILE A 12 -12.89 20.00 -21.05
CA ILE A 12 -12.47 18.91 -21.94
C ILE A 12 -13.69 18.21 -22.55
N LEU A 13 -14.69 17.86 -21.74
CA LEU A 13 -15.95 17.27 -22.22
C LEU A 13 -16.67 18.17 -23.21
N ALA A 14 -16.73 19.49 -22.94
CA ALA A 14 -17.34 20.46 -23.85
C ALA A 14 -16.58 20.54 -25.19
N ILE A 15 -15.24 20.46 -25.18
CA ILE A 15 -14.43 20.41 -26.42
C ILE A 15 -14.72 19.14 -27.21
N ILE A 16 -14.74 17.97 -26.57
CA ILE A 16 -14.97 16.66 -27.21
C ILE A 16 -16.40 16.58 -27.83
N ARG A 17 -17.41 17.06 -27.09
CA ARG A 17 -18.81 17.08 -27.48
C ARG A 17 -19.15 18.21 -28.44
N GLY A 18 -18.25 19.20 -28.54
CA GLY A 18 -18.41 20.34 -29.43
C GLY A 18 -18.34 19.95 -30.92
N ASN A 19 -18.90 20.82 -31.78
CA ASN A 19 -18.90 20.63 -33.21
C ASN A 19 -17.75 21.40 -33.90
N THR A 20 -16.50 21.11 -33.47
CA THR A 20 -15.28 21.71 -34.02
C THR A 20 -14.61 20.78 -35.02
N SER A 21 -13.77 21.33 -35.92
CA SER A 21 -12.99 20.49 -36.83
C SER A 21 -11.96 19.64 -36.08
N PRO A 22 -11.59 18.44 -36.58
CA PRO A 22 -10.65 17.55 -35.90
C PRO A 22 -9.32 18.21 -35.50
N GLY A 23 -8.74 19.06 -36.38
CA GLY A 23 -7.50 19.76 -36.10
C GLY A 23 -7.63 20.80 -34.98
N VAL A 24 -8.74 21.54 -34.94
CA VAL A 24 -9.00 22.52 -33.86
C VAL A 24 -9.26 21.80 -32.54
N MET A 25 -9.91 20.63 -32.57
CA MET A 25 -10.13 19.82 -31.39
C MET A 25 -8.80 19.31 -30.83
N ARG A 26 -7.94 18.75 -31.69
CA ARG A 26 -6.60 18.31 -31.29
C ARG A 26 -5.82 19.41 -30.59
N ASN A 27 -5.63 20.55 -31.25
CA ASN A 27 -4.84 21.68 -30.69
C ASN A 27 -5.39 22.16 -29.34
N LYS A 28 -6.71 22.05 -29.12
CA LYS A 28 -7.29 22.43 -27.82
C LYS A 28 -7.08 21.36 -26.76
N LEU A 29 -7.04 20.07 -27.11
CA LEU A 29 -6.78 18.98 -26.17
C LEU A 29 -5.30 18.88 -25.80
N GLU A 30 -4.39 19.25 -26.72
CA GLU A 30 -2.95 19.34 -26.48
C GLU A 30 -2.56 20.43 -25.45
N ASP A 31 -3.48 21.35 -25.09
CA ASP A 31 -3.27 22.35 -24.04
C ASP A 31 -3.51 21.82 -22.62
N TYR A 32 -4.07 20.59 -22.46
CA TYR A 32 -4.36 19.96 -21.16
C TYR A 32 -3.34 18.87 -20.84
N HIS A 33 -3.12 18.66 -19.54
CA HIS A 33 -2.27 17.57 -19.07
C HIS A 33 -2.92 16.20 -19.36
N GLU A 34 -2.09 15.21 -19.64
CA GLU A 34 -2.51 13.86 -20.01
C GLU A 34 -3.38 13.21 -18.93
N ASN A 35 -3.06 13.44 -17.65
CA ASN A 35 -3.85 12.97 -16.50
C ASN A 35 -5.29 13.54 -16.51
N ASP A 36 -5.46 14.85 -16.79
CA ASP A 36 -6.79 15.48 -16.89
C ASP A 36 -7.60 14.88 -18.05
N LEU A 37 -6.91 14.51 -19.13
CA LEU A 37 -7.51 13.83 -20.27
C LEU A 37 -7.90 12.38 -19.94
N ALA A 38 -7.07 11.65 -19.20
CA ALA A 38 -7.33 10.28 -18.76
C ALA A 38 -8.57 10.20 -17.85
N ASP A 39 -8.70 11.10 -16.90
CA ASP A 39 -9.88 11.20 -16.03
C ASP A 39 -11.19 11.28 -16.81
N VAL A 40 -11.18 12.08 -17.88
CA VAL A 40 -12.35 12.26 -18.73
C VAL A 40 -12.71 11.00 -19.54
N PHE A 41 -11.75 10.11 -19.85
CA PHE A 41 -12.01 8.89 -20.63
C PHE A 41 -13.08 8.00 -19.99
N SER A 42 -13.15 7.96 -18.67
CA SER A 42 -14.15 7.18 -17.92
C SER A 42 -15.59 7.71 -18.12
N GLU A 43 -15.74 9.01 -18.39
CA GLU A 43 -17.04 9.67 -18.61
C GLU A 43 -17.49 9.69 -20.08
N LEU A 44 -16.59 9.33 -21.00
CA LEU A 44 -16.90 9.30 -22.42
C LEU A 44 -17.66 8.02 -22.79
N THR A 45 -18.60 8.17 -23.74
CA THR A 45 -19.18 7.00 -24.41
C THR A 45 -18.17 6.35 -25.37
N ALA A 46 -18.33 5.07 -25.68
CA ALA A 46 -17.47 4.35 -26.63
C ALA A 46 -17.34 5.06 -28.01
N ALA A 47 -18.37 5.79 -28.43
CA ALA A 47 -18.33 6.56 -29.68
C ALA A 47 -17.46 7.83 -29.53
N GLU A 48 -17.51 8.50 -28.38
CA GLU A 48 -16.70 9.68 -28.06
C GLU A 48 -15.23 9.26 -27.86
N ARG A 49 -14.95 8.16 -27.14
CA ARG A 49 -13.59 7.61 -27.01
C ARG A 49 -12.97 7.30 -28.37
N ARG A 50 -13.68 6.59 -29.24
CA ARG A 50 -13.22 6.32 -30.62
C ARG A 50 -12.99 7.59 -31.44
N LYS A 51 -13.78 8.66 -31.19
CA LYS A 51 -13.58 9.96 -31.84
C LYS A 51 -12.27 10.60 -31.36
N VAL A 52 -12.02 10.64 -30.06
CA VAL A 52 -10.79 11.18 -29.47
C VAL A 52 -9.57 10.39 -29.94
N CYS A 53 -9.61 9.08 -29.81
CA CYS A 53 -8.54 8.20 -30.28
C CYS A 53 -8.23 8.35 -31.79
N ARG A 54 -9.18 8.75 -32.61
CA ARG A 54 -8.94 9.01 -34.04
C ARG A 54 -8.26 10.35 -34.29
N ILE A 55 -8.47 11.33 -33.43
CA ILE A 55 -8.02 12.73 -33.59
C ILE A 55 -6.62 12.92 -33.02
N LEU A 56 -6.31 12.33 -31.85
CA LEU A 56 -5.03 12.44 -31.21
C LEU A 56 -3.97 11.55 -31.91
N ASN A 57 -2.70 11.98 -31.82
CA ASN A 57 -1.55 11.20 -32.27
C ASN A 57 -1.28 10.00 -31.35
N LEU A 58 -0.38 9.11 -31.74
CA LEU A 58 -0.06 7.92 -30.95
C LEU A 58 0.65 8.28 -29.65
N ASP A 59 1.64 9.18 -29.70
CA ASP A 59 2.45 9.58 -28.54
C ASP A 59 1.55 10.09 -27.41
N MET A 60 0.70 11.09 -27.70
CA MET A 60 -0.24 11.61 -26.71
C MET A 60 -1.26 10.58 -26.21
N LEU A 61 -1.65 9.61 -27.05
CA LEU A 61 -2.53 8.54 -26.59
C LEU A 61 -1.79 7.56 -25.69
N SER A 62 -0.52 7.27 -25.95
CA SER A 62 0.31 6.46 -25.07
C SER A 62 0.44 7.11 -23.69
N ASP A 63 0.78 8.40 -23.64
CA ASP A 63 0.88 9.18 -22.40
C ASP A 63 -0.45 9.20 -21.61
N ILE A 64 -1.59 9.37 -22.29
CA ILE A 64 -2.92 9.34 -21.65
C ILE A 64 -3.23 7.94 -21.09
N PHE A 65 -2.88 6.87 -21.83
CA PHE A 65 -3.20 5.50 -21.43
C PHE A 65 -2.38 5.03 -20.23
N GLU A 66 -1.26 5.63 -19.94
CA GLU A 66 -0.46 5.39 -18.72
C GLU A 66 -1.16 5.86 -17.44
N TYR A 67 -2.04 6.86 -17.53
CA TYR A 67 -2.83 7.35 -16.39
C TYR A 67 -4.19 6.66 -16.23
N ILE A 68 -4.55 5.74 -17.12
CA ILE A 68 -5.83 4.99 -17.06
C ILE A 68 -5.58 3.68 -16.32
N ASP A 69 -6.48 3.33 -15.38
CA ASP A 69 -6.51 2.01 -14.74
C ASP A 69 -6.34 0.85 -15.75
N GLU A 70 -5.50 -0.13 -15.46
CA GLU A 70 -5.06 -1.16 -16.41
C GLU A 70 -6.23 -1.96 -17.00
N LYS A 71 -7.25 -2.25 -16.20
CA LYS A 71 -8.44 -2.96 -16.63
C LYS A 71 -9.29 -2.10 -17.56
N GLN A 72 -9.45 -0.82 -17.25
CA GLN A 72 -10.16 0.13 -18.11
C GLN A 72 -9.38 0.37 -19.41
N ALA A 73 -8.05 0.53 -19.32
CA ALA A 73 -7.18 0.66 -20.48
C ALA A 73 -7.33 -0.55 -21.42
N ALA A 74 -7.31 -1.78 -20.89
CA ALA A 74 -7.53 -3.00 -21.66
C ALA A 74 -8.93 -3.02 -22.35
N GLU A 75 -9.98 -2.55 -21.65
CA GLU A 75 -11.33 -2.43 -22.22
C GLU A 75 -11.38 -1.38 -23.34
N TYR A 76 -10.74 -0.22 -23.16
CA TYR A 76 -10.73 0.85 -24.17
C TYR A 76 -9.88 0.49 -25.40
N LEU A 77 -8.77 -0.22 -25.21
CA LEU A 77 -7.99 -0.80 -26.32
C LEU A 77 -8.79 -1.83 -27.10
N ASP A 78 -9.78 -2.50 -26.47
CA ASP A 78 -10.69 -3.43 -27.15
C ASP A 78 -11.69 -2.74 -28.07
N GLU A 79 -11.99 -1.48 -27.82
CA GLU A 79 -12.91 -0.68 -28.64
C GLU A 79 -12.30 -0.17 -29.95
N MET A 80 -10.99 -0.32 -30.18
CA MET A 80 -10.27 0.27 -31.30
C MET A 80 -9.63 -0.76 -32.25
N ASP A 81 -9.06 -0.28 -33.35
CA ASP A 81 -8.32 -1.13 -34.29
C ASP A 81 -7.07 -1.70 -33.63
N VAL A 82 -6.82 -3.00 -33.81
CA VAL A 82 -5.73 -3.74 -33.16
C VAL A 82 -4.35 -3.13 -33.47
N ARG A 83 -4.11 -2.62 -34.68
CA ARG A 83 -2.84 -1.98 -35.04
C ARG A 83 -2.65 -0.67 -34.28
N LYS A 84 -3.73 0.08 -34.09
CA LYS A 84 -3.69 1.32 -33.34
C LYS A 84 -3.46 1.05 -31.85
N ALA A 85 -4.15 0.04 -31.31
CA ALA A 85 -3.93 -0.41 -29.93
C ALA A 85 -2.48 -0.86 -29.70
N ALA A 86 -1.92 -1.65 -30.62
CA ALA A 86 -0.51 -2.06 -30.57
C ALA A 86 0.45 -0.86 -30.66
N GLY A 87 0.12 0.14 -31.48
CA GLY A 87 0.93 1.38 -31.57
C GLY A 87 0.90 2.21 -30.30
N ILE A 88 -0.25 2.29 -29.60
CA ILE A 88 -0.35 2.93 -28.29
C ILE A 88 0.52 2.18 -27.28
N LEU A 89 0.37 0.86 -27.17
CA LEU A 89 1.17 0.03 -26.26
C LEU A 89 2.68 0.11 -26.55
N SER A 90 3.09 0.31 -27.81
CA SER A 90 4.51 0.45 -28.16
C SER A 90 5.13 1.77 -27.70
N GLY A 91 4.30 2.80 -27.43
CA GLY A 91 4.75 4.11 -26.94
C GLY A 91 4.57 4.32 -25.44
N MET A 92 3.91 3.39 -24.73
CA MET A 92 3.74 3.45 -23.28
C MET A 92 4.99 2.94 -22.55
N GLU A 93 5.13 3.33 -21.27
CA GLU A 93 6.14 2.76 -20.38
C GLU A 93 5.97 1.24 -20.26
N THR A 94 7.08 0.52 -20.22
CA THR A 94 7.08 -0.93 -20.42
C THR A 94 6.36 -1.70 -19.31
N ASP A 95 6.43 -1.25 -18.06
CA ASP A 95 5.72 -1.80 -16.91
C ASP A 95 4.20 -1.62 -17.07
N ALA A 96 3.73 -0.43 -17.43
CA ALA A 96 2.31 -0.17 -17.72
C ALA A 96 1.78 -1.06 -18.86
N VAL A 97 2.59 -1.30 -19.90
CA VAL A 97 2.23 -2.23 -20.99
C VAL A 97 2.03 -3.65 -20.47
N VAL A 98 2.92 -4.13 -19.60
CA VAL A 98 2.82 -5.48 -19.03
C VAL A 98 1.53 -5.61 -18.20
N ASP A 99 1.21 -4.63 -17.36
CA ASP A 99 0.02 -4.64 -16.50
C ASP A 99 -1.27 -4.61 -17.33
N VAL A 100 -1.37 -3.74 -18.33
CA VAL A 100 -2.52 -3.73 -19.27
C VAL A 100 -2.66 -5.05 -20.04
N LEU A 101 -1.55 -5.66 -20.49
CA LEU A 101 -1.58 -6.93 -21.19
C LEU A 101 -1.94 -8.12 -20.28
N ARG A 102 -1.72 -8.03 -18.96
CA ARG A 102 -2.22 -9.01 -17.98
C ARG A 102 -3.76 -9.02 -17.92
N MET A 103 -4.37 -7.84 -17.98
CA MET A 103 -5.83 -7.68 -18.01
C MET A 103 -6.47 -8.02 -19.36
N THR A 104 -5.68 -8.12 -20.43
CA THR A 104 -6.17 -8.37 -21.79
C THR A 104 -6.43 -9.86 -22.03
N PRO A 105 -7.56 -10.24 -22.71
CA PRO A 105 -7.86 -11.62 -23.08
C PRO A 105 -6.74 -12.27 -23.90
N LYS A 106 -6.40 -13.55 -23.61
CA LYS A 106 -5.25 -14.26 -24.19
C LYS A 106 -5.15 -14.20 -25.71
N GLU A 107 -6.28 -14.31 -26.42
CA GLU A 107 -6.31 -14.30 -27.88
C GLU A 107 -5.89 -12.93 -28.44
N LYS A 108 -6.35 -11.86 -27.82
CA LYS A 108 -6.02 -10.49 -28.23
C LYS A 108 -4.62 -10.09 -27.83
N LYS A 109 -4.18 -10.50 -26.63
CA LYS A 109 -2.81 -10.29 -26.13
C LYS A 109 -1.77 -10.75 -27.14
N VAL A 110 -1.91 -11.96 -27.70
CA VAL A 110 -0.96 -12.48 -28.71
C VAL A 110 -0.92 -11.58 -29.95
N LEU A 111 -2.07 -11.14 -30.45
CA LEU A 111 -2.14 -10.26 -31.61
C LEU A 111 -1.53 -8.89 -31.37
N LEU A 112 -1.76 -8.32 -30.18
CA LEU A 112 -1.17 -7.02 -29.79
C LEU A 112 0.34 -7.13 -29.74
N ILE A 113 0.88 -8.14 -29.06
CA ILE A 113 2.33 -8.39 -28.96
C ILE A 113 2.97 -8.60 -30.34
N GLU A 114 2.33 -9.32 -31.25
CA GLU A 114 2.84 -9.54 -32.62
C GLU A 114 2.89 -8.24 -33.43
N LEU A 115 2.03 -7.27 -33.15
CA LEU A 115 1.93 -6.00 -33.86
C LEU A 115 2.69 -4.85 -33.20
N MET A 116 3.20 -5.03 -31.98
CA MET A 116 4.08 -4.07 -31.33
C MET A 116 5.43 -3.97 -32.01
N ASP A 117 6.12 -2.85 -31.80
CA ASP A 117 7.48 -2.63 -32.27
C ASP A 117 8.45 -3.65 -31.69
N ASP A 118 9.50 -3.99 -32.43
CA ASP A 118 10.47 -5.02 -32.03
C ASP A 118 11.26 -4.64 -30.76
N GLU A 119 11.48 -3.34 -30.50
CA GLU A 119 12.15 -2.80 -29.32
C GLU A 119 11.23 -2.96 -28.10
N ALA A 120 10.02 -2.42 -28.15
CA ALA A 120 9.01 -2.53 -27.08
C ALA A 120 8.68 -3.98 -26.70
N ARG A 121 8.63 -4.89 -27.69
CA ARG A 121 8.40 -6.31 -27.46
C ARG A 121 9.52 -7.00 -26.70
N LYS A 122 10.80 -6.62 -26.96
CA LYS A 122 11.94 -7.16 -26.23
C LYS A 122 11.95 -6.66 -24.77
N ASP A 123 11.72 -5.38 -24.58
CA ASP A 123 11.69 -4.75 -23.26
C ASP A 123 10.57 -5.33 -22.40
N MET A 124 9.37 -5.44 -22.97
CA MET A 124 8.26 -6.13 -22.33
C MET A 124 8.59 -7.59 -21.95
N ALA A 125 9.34 -8.32 -22.79
CA ALA A 125 9.69 -9.72 -22.52
C ALA A 125 10.65 -9.82 -21.32
N ILE A 126 11.51 -8.83 -21.10
CA ILE A 126 12.40 -8.76 -19.93
C ILE A 126 11.57 -8.58 -18.67
N ILE A 127 10.67 -7.58 -18.63
CA ILE A 127 9.82 -7.28 -17.48
C ILE A 127 8.85 -8.43 -17.18
N ALA A 128 8.23 -8.99 -18.21
CA ALA A 128 7.31 -10.13 -18.06
C ALA A 128 8.00 -11.44 -17.61
N SER A 129 9.33 -11.49 -17.52
CA SER A 129 10.05 -12.63 -16.97
C SER A 129 10.12 -12.63 -15.45
N PHE A 130 9.79 -11.52 -14.79
CA PHE A 130 9.72 -11.39 -13.35
C PHE A 130 8.32 -11.69 -12.82
N ASP A 131 8.24 -12.22 -11.59
CA ASP A 131 6.97 -12.37 -10.89
C ASP A 131 6.43 -11.00 -10.43
N GLU A 132 5.11 -10.90 -10.21
CA GLU A 132 4.45 -9.63 -9.82
C GLU A 132 4.98 -9.06 -8.50
N GLU A 133 5.43 -9.90 -7.60
CA GLU A 133 6.02 -9.53 -6.31
C GLU A 133 7.51 -9.14 -6.39
N GLU A 134 8.16 -9.34 -7.54
CA GLU A 134 9.56 -9.00 -7.76
C GLU A 134 9.70 -7.58 -8.32
N ILE A 135 10.68 -6.81 -7.82
CA ILE A 135 10.90 -5.40 -8.20
C ILE A 135 11.17 -5.22 -9.70
N GLY A 136 11.73 -6.22 -10.36
CA GLY A 136 11.97 -6.23 -11.81
C GLY A 136 10.68 -6.16 -12.64
N SER A 137 9.51 -6.51 -12.07
CA SER A 137 8.21 -6.40 -12.73
C SER A 137 7.71 -4.95 -12.83
N LYS A 138 8.28 -4.04 -12.04
CA LYS A 138 7.91 -2.62 -11.93
C LYS A 138 8.98 -1.66 -12.46
N MET A 139 9.99 -2.19 -13.14
CA MET A 139 11.03 -1.37 -13.75
C MET A 139 10.61 -0.87 -15.13
N THR A 140 11.16 0.26 -15.55
CA THR A 140 11.13 0.72 -16.94
C THR A 140 12.49 0.55 -17.59
N THR A 141 12.52 0.27 -18.89
CA THR A 141 13.75 0.25 -19.71
C THR A 141 14.09 1.63 -20.27
N ASN A 142 13.21 2.62 -20.05
CA ASN A 142 13.36 4.01 -20.47
C ASN A 142 14.42 4.72 -19.62
N CYS A 143 15.69 4.52 -19.93
CA CYS A 143 16.83 5.13 -19.23
C CYS A 143 18.02 5.37 -20.16
N ILE A 144 18.92 6.26 -19.75
CA ILE A 144 20.14 6.59 -20.49
C ILE A 144 21.29 5.73 -20.01
N MET A 145 21.88 4.94 -20.91
CA MET A 145 23.05 4.11 -20.67
C MET A 145 24.26 4.61 -21.47
N ILE A 146 25.37 4.92 -20.80
CA ILE A 146 26.59 5.40 -21.41
C ILE A 146 27.78 4.58 -20.91
N ARG A 147 28.78 4.33 -21.79
CA ARG A 147 30.00 3.62 -21.41
C ARG A 147 30.95 4.52 -20.59
N GLU A 148 31.54 3.95 -19.56
CA GLU A 148 32.46 4.64 -18.61
C GLU A 148 33.70 5.23 -19.26
N ASN A 149 34.20 4.59 -20.32
CA ASN A 149 35.49 4.92 -20.97
C ASN A 149 35.41 6.08 -21.99
N LEU A 150 34.29 6.80 -22.05
CA LEU A 150 34.11 7.92 -22.98
C LEU A 150 34.65 9.24 -22.41
N THR A 151 34.92 10.19 -23.29
CA THR A 151 35.15 11.59 -22.90
C THR A 151 33.81 12.30 -22.62
N VAL A 152 33.84 13.39 -21.84
CA VAL A 152 32.67 14.22 -21.57
C VAL A 152 31.91 14.62 -22.85
N LYS A 153 32.67 14.98 -23.92
CA LYS A 153 32.07 15.33 -25.22
C LYS A 153 31.36 14.13 -25.88
N GLN A 154 31.94 12.95 -25.80
CA GLN A 154 31.34 11.71 -26.37
C GLN A 154 30.15 11.27 -25.55
N ALA A 155 30.21 11.36 -24.22
CA ALA A 155 29.11 11.08 -23.32
C ALA A 155 27.91 12.01 -23.61
N MET A 156 28.13 13.32 -23.75
CA MET A 156 27.12 14.27 -24.13
C MET A 156 26.50 13.98 -25.51
N SER A 157 27.32 13.57 -26.49
CA SER A 157 26.82 13.19 -27.81
C SER A 157 25.97 11.90 -27.76
N SER A 158 26.35 10.93 -26.94
CA SER A 158 25.59 9.70 -26.71
C SER A 158 24.24 10.01 -26.02
N LEU A 159 24.27 10.86 -24.99
CA LEU A 159 23.07 11.32 -24.29
C LEU A 159 22.07 11.95 -25.26
N ILE A 160 22.51 12.93 -26.07
CA ILE A 160 21.64 13.62 -27.04
C ILE A 160 21.03 12.63 -28.04
N GLY A 161 21.80 11.61 -28.44
CA GLY A 161 21.28 10.56 -29.33
C GLY A 161 20.21 9.66 -28.70
N GLN A 162 20.27 9.44 -27.38
CA GLN A 162 19.31 8.62 -26.65
C GLN A 162 18.12 9.43 -26.13
N ALA A 163 18.31 10.70 -25.76
CA ALA A 163 17.29 11.58 -25.18
C ALA A 163 16.08 11.85 -26.10
N ALA A 164 16.21 11.55 -27.40
CA ALA A 164 15.07 11.64 -28.33
C ALA A 164 14.05 10.50 -28.16
N LYS A 165 14.42 9.45 -27.44
CA LYS A 165 13.61 8.23 -27.22
C LYS A 165 13.35 7.91 -25.76
N ASN A 166 14.04 8.57 -24.85
CA ASN A 166 13.98 8.31 -23.42
C ASN A 166 13.67 9.61 -22.66
N ASP A 167 12.70 9.56 -21.77
CA ASP A 167 12.27 10.69 -20.95
C ASP A 167 13.03 10.75 -19.62
N ASN A 168 13.48 9.61 -19.09
CA ASN A 168 14.27 9.51 -17.86
C ASN A 168 15.75 9.86 -18.12
N ILE A 169 16.03 11.14 -18.36
CA ILE A 169 17.35 11.67 -18.71
C ILE A 169 18.11 12.29 -17.53
N SER A 170 17.45 12.49 -16.38
CA SER A 170 18.03 13.19 -15.22
C SER A 170 19.21 12.45 -14.63
N THR A 171 19.18 11.12 -14.62
CA THR A 171 20.26 10.24 -14.19
C THR A 171 20.76 9.44 -15.38
N ILE A 172 22.07 9.42 -15.56
CA ILE A 172 22.77 8.72 -16.63
C ILE A 172 23.49 7.52 -16.01
N PHE A 173 23.18 6.32 -16.48
CA PHE A 173 23.79 5.10 -15.94
C PHE A 173 25.02 4.73 -16.74
N MET A 174 26.13 4.58 -16.02
CA MET A 174 27.43 4.24 -16.59
C MET A 174 27.59 2.73 -16.56
N VAL A 175 27.98 2.17 -17.72
CA VAL A 175 28.17 0.73 -17.87
C VAL A 175 29.56 0.45 -18.47
N THR A 176 30.10 -0.72 -18.14
CA THR A 176 31.35 -1.24 -18.74
C THR A 176 31.09 -1.71 -20.18
N GLU A 177 32.16 -2.17 -20.86
CA GLU A 177 32.04 -2.76 -22.22
C GLU A 177 31.12 -3.99 -22.25
N ASP A 178 31.07 -4.75 -21.15
CA ASP A 178 30.22 -5.94 -20.99
C ASP A 178 28.79 -5.63 -20.48
N SER A 179 28.40 -4.35 -20.47
CA SER A 179 27.09 -3.87 -19.95
C SER A 179 26.90 -4.08 -18.44
N THR A 180 27.97 -4.31 -17.68
CA THR A 180 27.91 -4.35 -16.22
C THR A 180 27.77 -2.95 -15.68
N PHE A 181 26.90 -2.75 -14.69
CA PHE A 181 26.70 -1.46 -14.03
C PHE A 181 27.98 -1.01 -13.34
N TYR A 182 28.40 0.23 -13.59
CA TYR A 182 29.59 0.83 -13.02
C TYR A 182 29.28 1.95 -12.02
N GLY A 183 28.27 2.74 -12.28
CA GLY A 183 27.86 3.88 -11.45
C GLY A 183 26.84 4.76 -12.16
N ALA A 184 26.53 5.89 -11.57
CA ALA A 184 25.59 6.86 -12.12
C ALA A 184 26.19 8.26 -12.17
N LEU A 185 25.66 9.10 -13.04
CA LEU A 185 26.09 10.47 -13.27
C LEU A 185 24.85 11.36 -13.44
N ASP A 186 24.77 12.45 -12.70
CA ASP A 186 23.72 13.45 -12.89
C ASP A 186 23.87 14.20 -14.21
N LEU A 187 22.77 14.38 -14.93
CA LEU A 187 22.70 15.21 -16.14
C LEU A 187 23.26 16.62 -15.89
N LYS A 188 22.93 17.21 -14.74
CA LYS A 188 23.42 18.52 -14.35
C LYS A 188 24.95 18.58 -14.33
N ASP A 189 25.60 17.56 -13.76
CA ASP A 189 27.06 17.52 -13.65
C ASP A 189 27.72 17.33 -15.02
N LEU A 190 27.12 16.56 -15.90
CA LEU A 190 27.57 16.44 -17.29
C LEU A 190 27.43 17.75 -18.07
N ILE A 191 26.34 18.52 -17.87
CA ILE A 191 26.11 19.80 -18.53
C ILE A 191 27.13 20.87 -18.11
N ILE A 192 27.49 20.91 -16.82
CA ILE A 192 28.43 21.93 -16.29
C ILE A 192 29.89 21.51 -16.45
N ALA A 193 30.16 20.25 -16.80
CA ALA A 193 31.50 19.72 -16.97
C ALA A 193 32.25 20.43 -18.10
N ARG A 194 33.56 20.66 -17.90
CA ARG A 194 34.43 21.16 -18.97
C ARG A 194 34.75 20.04 -19.95
N GLN A 195 34.94 20.38 -21.21
CA GLN A 195 35.25 19.39 -22.26
C GLN A 195 36.53 18.58 -22.03
N ASP A 196 37.47 19.12 -21.24
CA ASP A 196 38.72 18.53 -20.84
C ASP A 196 38.70 17.81 -19.49
N ALA A 197 37.53 17.83 -18.81
CA ALA A 197 37.36 17.10 -17.56
C ALA A 197 37.38 15.58 -17.79
N CYS A 198 37.86 14.84 -16.78
CA CYS A 198 37.77 13.38 -16.78
C CYS A 198 36.33 12.98 -16.44
N LEU A 199 35.72 12.16 -17.27
CA LEU A 199 34.35 11.69 -17.04
C LEU A 199 34.26 10.84 -15.76
N GLU A 200 35.29 10.07 -15.46
CA GLU A 200 35.39 9.21 -14.29
C GLU A 200 35.27 9.98 -12.96
N ASP A 201 35.77 11.23 -12.92
CA ASP A 201 35.69 12.10 -11.72
C ASP A 201 34.26 12.56 -11.43
N LEU A 202 33.35 12.42 -12.38
CA LEU A 202 31.91 12.80 -12.24
C LEU A 202 31.02 11.62 -11.89
N ILE A 203 31.54 10.39 -12.01
CA ILE A 203 30.74 9.17 -11.81
C ILE A 203 30.67 8.83 -10.33
N VAL A 204 29.45 8.64 -9.82
CA VAL A 204 29.18 8.14 -8.46
C VAL A 204 29.12 6.61 -8.52
N THR A 205 30.20 5.94 -8.09
CA THR A 205 30.29 4.46 -8.10
C THR A 205 29.58 3.80 -6.92
N SER A 206 29.28 4.54 -5.85
CA SER A 206 28.51 4.08 -4.67
C SER A 206 27.02 4.35 -4.81
N TYR A 207 26.51 4.37 -6.03
CA TYR A 207 25.10 4.63 -6.31
C TYR A 207 24.24 3.43 -5.86
N PRO A 208 23.03 3.66 -5.25
CA PRO A 208 22.15 2.58 -4.84
C PRO A 208 21.61 1.79 -6.03
N TYR A 209 21.41 0.50 -5.86
CA TYR A 209 20.83 -0.39 -6.86
C TYR A 209 20.03 -1.52 -6.20
N VAL A 210 19.19 -2.19 -6.99
CA VAL A 210 18.43 -3.38 -6.60
C VAL A 210 18.61 -4.49 -7.65
N TYR A 211 18.43 -5.74 -7.24
CA TYR A 211 18.37 -6.85 -8.19
C TYR A 211 16.92 -7.11 -8.60
N GLY A 212 16.66 -7.39 -9.88
CA GLY A 212 15.31 -7.56 -10.40
C GLY A 212 14.48 -8.65 -9.72
N ASN A 213 15.13 -9.64 -9.10
CA ASN A 213 14.50 -10.74 -8.36
C ASN A 213 14.35 -10.47 -6.84
N GLU A 214 14.64 -9.28 -6.35
CA GLU A 214 14.31 -8.89 -4.97
C GLU A 214 12.80 -8.64 -4.86
N LEU A 215 12.22 -8.93 -3.69
CA LEU A 215 10.82 -8.63 -3.43
C LEU A 215 10.60 -7.12 -3.32
N ILE A 216 9.44 -6.64 -3.80
CA ILE A 216 9.06 -5.22 -3.79
C ILE A 216 9.12 -4.68 -2.36
N ASP A 217 8.51 -5.35 -1.38
CA ASP A 217 8.46 -4.93 0.03
C ASP A 217 9.87 -4.73 0.62
N ASP A 218 10.80 -5.67 0.34
CA ASP A 218 12.20 -5.56 0.81
C ASP A 218 12.95 -4.41 0.14
N CYS A 219 12.57 -4.05 -1.09
CA CYS A 219 13.17 -2.95 -1.85
C CYS A 219 12.65 -1.59 -1.40
N ILE A 220 11.35 -1.43 -1.17
CA ILE A 220 10.74 -0.17 -0.76
C ILE A 220 11.40 0.39 0.50
N GLU A 221 11.66 -0.46 1.51
CA GLU A 221 12.34 -0.06 2.75
C GLU A 221 13.73 0.55 2.48
N LYS A 222 14.44 0.02 1.48
CA LYS A 222 15.77 0.53 1.07
C LYS A 222 15.65 1.78 0.20
N LEU A 223 14.73 1.79 -0.77
CA LEU A 223 14.67 2.79 -1.84
C LEU A 223 14.17 4.15 -1.35
N LYS A 224 13.18 4.18 -0.44
CA LYS A 224 12.60 5.42 0.11
C LYS A 224 13.62 6.33 0.79
N ASP A 225 14.75 5.79 1.26
CA ASP A 225 15.77 6.56 1.99
C ASP A 225 16.75 7.29 1.07
N TYR A 226 16.81 6.94 -0.21
CA TYR A 226 17.85 7.46 -1.11
C TYR A 226 17.48 8.75 -1.82
N SER A 227 16.21 9.11 -1.98
CA SER A 227 15.76 10.35 -2.65
C SER A 227 16.37 10.58 -4.05
N GLU A 228 16.68 9.49 -4.78
CA GLU A 228 17.21 9.54 -6.14
C GLU A 228 16.07 9.63 -7.17
N ASN A 229 16.36 10.22 -8.34
CA ASN A 229 15.37 10.34 -9.41
C ASN A 229 15.03 8.98 -10.04
N SER A 230 16.03 8.10 -10.12
CA SER A 230 15.85 6.73 -10.61
C SER A 230 16.96 5.83 -10.04
N ILE A 231 16.61 4.57 -9.78
CA ILE A 231 17.50 3.55 -9.20
C ILE A 231 17.64 2.40 -10.18
N PRO A 232 18.88 1.96 -10.50
CA PRO A 232 19.11 0.91 -11.47
C PRO A 232 18.70 -0.45 -10.93
N VAL A 233 18.05 -1.23 -11.79
CA VAL A 233 17.71 -2.64 -11.59
C VAL A 233 18.72 -3.51 -12.33
N LEU A 234 19.35 -4.42 -11.62
CA LEU A 234 20.41 -5.27 -12.13
C LEU A 234 19.96 -6.74 -12.23
N ASP A 235 20.58 -7.46 -13.14
CA ASP A 235 20.53 -8.93 -13.14
C ASP A 235 21.54 -9.55 -12.17
N ASN A 236 21.54 -10.88 -12.03
CA ASN A 236 22.45 -11.60 -11.16
C ASN A 236 23.93 -11.52 -11.61
N ASP A 237 24.20 -11.06 -12.84
CA ASP A 237 25.55 -10.81 -13.39
C ASP A 237 25.95 -9.32 -13.26
N ASN A 238 25.20 -8.52 -12.50
CA ASN A 238 25.33 -7.07 -12.33
C ASN A 238 25.18 -6.26 -13.64
N LYS A 239 24.47 -6.77 -14.63
CA LYS A 239 24.13 -6.01 -15.83
C LYS A 239 22.89 -5.17 -15.58
N LEU A 240 22.89 -3.97 -16.13
CA LEU A 240 21.75 -3.07 -16.06
C LEU A 240 20.61 -3.59 -16.94
N LEU A 241 19.45 -3.86 -16.32
CA LEU A 241 18.22 -4.29 -16.98
C LEU A 241 17.29 -3.12 -17.29
N GLY A 242 17.15 -2.21 -16.34
CA GLY A 242 16.26 -1.05 -16.39
C GLY A 242 16.41 -0.21 -15.13
N VAL A 243 15.43 0.61 -14.85
CA VAL A 243 15.42 1.50 -13.67
C VAL A 243 14.05 1.52 -13.02
N ILE A 244 14.00 1.79 -11.71
CA ILE A 244 12.80 2.20 -10.98
C ILE A 244 12.86 3.72 -10.85
N THR A 245 11.84 4.42 -11.31
CA THR A 245 11.76 5.87 -11.20
C THR A 245 11.29 6.31 -9.81
N SER A 246 11.55 7.56 -9.43
CA SER A 246 11.01 8.11 -8.18
C SER A 246 9.47 8.12 -8.19
N GLN A 247 8.84 8.25 -9.35
CA GLN A 247 7.39 8.15 -9.49
C GLN A 247 6.91 6.73 -9.21
N SER A 248 7.51 5.72 -9.85
CA SER A 248 7.17 4.30 -9.60
C SER A 248 7.37 3.92 -8.12
N ILE A 249 8.42 4.45 -7.46
CA ILE A 249 8.64 4.23 -6.02
C ILE A 249 7.47 4.82 -5.20
N VAL A 250 6.99 6.02 -5.53
CA VAL A 250 5.86 6.63 -4.82
C VAL A 250 4.59 5.82 -5.02
N GLU A 251 4.31 5.36 -6.23
CA GLU A 251 3.16 4.51 -6.56
C GLU A 251 3.22 3.18 -5.78
N LEU A 252 4.38 2.51 -5.79
CA LEU A 252 4.57 1.26 -5.04
C LEU A 252 4.37 1.44 -3.53
N VAL A 253 4.84 2.57 -2.96
CA VAL A 253 4.63 2.88 -1.54
C VAL A 253 3.16 3.14 -1.24
N ASP A 254 2.43 3.80 -2.14
CA ASP A 254 1.00 4.08 -1.97
C ASP A 254 0.19 2.78 -2.03
N ASP A 255 0.47 1.91 -3.00
CA ASP A 255 -0.15 0.60 -3.14
C ASP A 255 0.09 -0.28 -1.90
N GLU A 256 1.35 -0.38 -1.42
CA GLU A 256 1.69 -1.14 -0.20
C GLU A 256 0.93 -0.60 1.03
N MET A 257 0.90 0.74 1.17
CA MET A 257 0.15 1.36 2.27
C MET A 257 -1.36 1.11 2.18
N GLY A 258 -1.91 1.05 0.99
CA GLY A 258 -3.30 0.73 0.74
C GLY A 258 -3.63 -0.72 1.08
N GLU A 259 -2.79 -1.67 0.65
CA GLU A 259 -2.93 -3.09 1.00
C GLU A 259 -2.83 -3.32 2.51
N ASP A 260 -1.84 -2.73 3.18
CA ASP A 260 -1.68 -2.77 4.63
C ASP A 260 -2.92 -2.23 5.36
N TYR A 261 -3.48 -1.11 4.87
CA TYR A 261 -4.70 -0.53 5.43
C TYR A 261 -5.90 -1.47 5.26
N ALA A 262 -6.04 -2.10 4.10
CA ALA A 262 -7.07 -3.08 3.84
C ALA A 262 -6.93 -4.31 4.76
N MET A 263 -5.73 -4.86 4.89
CA MET A 263 -5.43 -5.98 5.78
C MET A 263 -5.67 -5.62 7.25
N PHE A 264 -5.28 -4.42 7.68
CA PHE A 264 -5.57 -3.92 9.03
C PHE A 264 -7.07 -3.88 9.32
N ALA A 265 -7.90 -3.53 8.32
CA ALA A 265 -9.35 -3.56 8.42
C ALA A 265 -9.97 -4.98 8.37
N GLY A 266 -9.17 -6.00 8.05
CA GLY A 266 -9.61 -7.39 7.91
C GLY A 266 -10.14 -7.73 6.52
N LEU A 267 -9.67 -7.01 5.50
CA LEU A 267 -9.88 -7.35 4.09
C LEU A 267 -8.70 -8.23 3.59
N THR A 268 -8.87 -8.90 2.47
CA THR A 268 -7.79 -9.68 1.82
C THR A 268 -7.06 -8.89 0.74
N ALA A 269 -7.58 -7.76 0.32
CA ALA A 269 -7.00 -6.82 -0.64
C ALA A 269 -7.78 -5.50 -0.60
N GLU A 270 -7.25 -4.46 -1.21
CA GLU A 270 -7.93 -3.19 -1.42
C GLU A 270 -9.27 -3.33 -2.16
N GLU A 271 -10.18 -2.40 -1.93
CA GLU A 271 -11.52 -2.38 -2.51
C GLU A 271 -11.86 -1.01 -3.08
N ASP A 272 -12.25 -0.98 -4.35
CA ASP A 272 -12.66 0.20 -5.06
C ASP A 272 -14.14 0.52 -4.95
N LEU A 273 -14.50 1.81 -5.05
CA LEU A 273 -15.89 2.28 -5.03
C LEU A 273 -16.76 1.64 -6.13
N LYS A 274 -16.19 1.35 -7.29
CA LYS A 274 -16.90 0.81 -8.46
C LYS A 274 -16.83 -0.72 -8.55
N GLU A 275 -16.24 -1.38 -7.56
CA GLU A 275 -16.04 -2.83 -7.58
C GLU A 275 -17.38 -3.59 -7.55
N PRO A 276 -17.54 -4.66 -8.34
CA PRO A 276 -18.75 -5.49 -8.33
C PRO A 276 -18.93 -6.18 -6.98
N LEU A 277 -20.18 -6.27 -6.49
CA LEU A 277 -20.54 -6.91 -5.20
C LEU A 277 -19.89 -8.29 -4.99
N ARG A 278 -19.75 -9.07 -6.05
CA ARG A 278 -19.17 -10.42 -5.97
C ARG A 278 -17.69 -10.40 -5.59
N GLU A 279 -16.94 -9.43 -6.11
CA GLU A 279 -15.50 -9.27 -5.81
C GLU A 279 -15.34 -8.73 -4.38
N SER A 280 -16.11 -7.71 -3.98
CA SER A 280 -16.12 -7.22 -2.59
C SER A 280 -16.42 -8.35 -1.58
N LEU A 281 -17.39 -9.23 -1.90
CA LEU A 281 -17.69 -10.37 -1.02
C LEU A 281 -16.53 -11.38 -0.93
N LYS A 282 -15.78 -11.60 -2.02
CA LYS A 282 -14.60 -12.47 -1.97
C LYS A 282 -13.50 -11.92 -1.08
N LYS A 283 -13.31 -10.61 -1.07
CA LYS A 283 -12.30 -9.93 -0.24
C LYS A 283 -12.66 -9.90 1.24
N ARG A 284 -13.94 -9.86 1.60
CA ARG A 284 -14.42 -9.70 2.98
C ARG A 284 -14.82 -11.03 3.65
N LEU A 285 -15.50 -11.91 2.93
CA LEU A 285 -16.15 -13.09 3.50
C LEU A 285 -15.18 -14.11 4.13
N PRO A 286 -14.01 -14.42 3.55
CA PRO A 286 -13.10 -15.40 4.14
C PRO A 286 -12.70 -15.02 5.56
N TRP A 287 -12.35 -13.74 5.78
CA TRP A 287 -11.94 -13.26 7.08
C TRP A 287 -13.10 -13.23 8.09
N LEU A 288 -14.30 -12.82 7.67
CA LEU A 288 -15.50 -12.85 8.50
C LEU A 288 -15.86 -14.27 8.97
N LEU A 289 -15.63 -15.30 8.14
CA LEU A 289 -15.84 -16.69 8.53
C LEU A 289 -14.84 -17.15 9.60
N VAL A 290 -13.57 -16.74 9.51
CA VAL A 290 -12.58 -17.00 10.56
C VAL A 290 -12.99 -16.35 11.87
N LEU A 291 -13.39 -15.06 11.83
CA LEU A 291 -13.85 -14.31 13.01
C LEU A 291 -15.12 -14.90 13.62
N LEU A 292 -16.05 -15.40 12.80
CA LEU A 292 -17.24 -16.11 13.28
C LEU A 292 -16.84 -17.36 14.09
N GLY A 293 -15.88 -18.14 13.57
CA GLY A 293 -15.36 -19.31 14.27
C GLY A 293 -14.70 -18.96 15.61
N LEU A 294 -13.86 -17.92 15.63
CA LEU A 294 -13.21 -17.42 16.84
C LEU A 294 -14.24 -16.85 17.83
N GLY A 295 -15.27 -16.14 17.37
CA GLY A 295 -16.36 -15.63 18.20
C GLY A 295 -17.14 -16.77 18.88
N MET A 296 -17.33 -17.91 18.21
CA MET A 296 -17.92 -19.11 18.84
C MET A 296 -17.05 -19.66 19.97
N VAL A 297 -15.71 -19.61 19.83
CA VAL A 297 -14.79 -20.01 20.92
C VAL A 297 -14.94 -19.06 22.11
N VAL A 298 -14.95 -17.73 21.89
CA VAL A 298 -15.19 -16.75 22.96
C VAL A 298 -16.52 -17.03 23.67
N SER A 299 -17.59 -17.23 22.91
CA SER A 299 -18.93 -17.56 23.48
C SER A 299 -18.91 -18.83 24.32
N SER A 300 -18.15 -19.86 23.89
CA SER A 300 -18.01 -21.10 24.63
C SER A 300 -17.28 -20.90 25.97
N VAL A 301 -16.28 -20.03 25.99
CA VAL A 301 -15.55 -19.66 27.22
C VAL A 301 -16.45 -18.87 28.18
N VAL A 302 -17.29 -17.96 27.69
CA VAL A 302 -18.31 -17.29 28.52
C VAL A 302 -19.21 -18.31 29.20
N GLY A 303 -19.61 -19.38 28.49
CA GLY A 303 -20.42 -20.48 29.04
C GLY A 303 -19.80 -21.19 30.25
N VAL A 304 -18.45 -21.26 30.33
CA VAL A 304 -17.76 -21.84 31.49
C VAL A 304 -18.05 -21.04 32.78
N PHE A 305 -18.32 -19.74 32.66
CA PHE A 305 -18.61 -18.85 33.78
C PHE A 305 -20.11 -18.67 34.05
N GLU A 306 -20.99 -19.53 33.51
CA GLU A 306 -22.46 -19.43 33.64
C GLU A 306 -22.91 -19.33 35.12
N THR A 307 -22.25 -20.04 36.03
CA THR A 307 -22.59 -19.99 37.46
C THR A 307 -22.29 -18.61 38.08
N VAL A 308 -21.23 -17.94 37.67
CA VAL A 308 -20.88 -16.57 38.11
C VAL A 308 -21.90 -15.58 37.56
N VAL A 309 -22.23 -15.71 36.29
CA VAL A 309 -23.15 -14.86 35.56
C VAL A 309 -24.57 -14.95 36.16
N SER A 310 -25.04 -16.15 36.51
CA SER A 310 -26.39 -16.37 37.08
C SER A 310 -26.55 -15.80 38.50
N GLN A 311 -25.45 -15.80 39.30
CA GLN A 311 -25.45 -15.30 40.68
C GLN A 311 -25.23 -13.79 40.77
N LEU A 312 -24.42 -13.23 39.88
CA LEU A 312 -24.08 -11.81 39.86
C LEU A 312 -24.49 -11.14 38.53
N THR A 313 -25.79 -11.13 38.23
CA THR A 313 -26.33 -10.56 36.97
C THR A 313 -25.87 -9.11 36.70
N ILE A 314 -25.55 -8.34 37.76
CA ILE A 314 -25.06 -6.98 37.61
C ILE A 314 -23.69 -6.91 36.88
N ILE A 315 -22.90 -7.96 36.98
CA ILE A 315 -21.57 -8.07 36.29
C ILE A 315 -21.78 -8.09 34.79
N MET A 316 -22.80 -8.78 34.27
CA MET A 316 -23.08 -8.79 32.84
C MET A 316 -23.31 -7.41 32.22
N CYS A 317 -23.86 -6.47 33.02
CA CYS A 317 -24.14 -5.11 32.53
C CYS A 317 -22.86 -4.35 32.11
N PHE A 318 -21.69 -4.75 32.64
CA PHE A 318 -20.42 -4.05 32.42
C PHE A 318 -19.44 -4.86 31.60
N GLN A 319 -19.82 -6.08 31.13
CA GLN A 319 -18.99 -6.90 30.27
C GLN A 319 -18.55 -6.15 29.00
N SER A 320 -19.51 -5.56 28.28
CA SER A 320 -19.22 -4.82 27.05
C SER A 320 -18.20 -3.70 27.25
N LEU A 321 -18.25 -3.01 28.41
CA LEU A 321 -17.28 -1.95 28.70
C LEU A 321 -15.83 -2.49 28.75
N ILE A 322 -15.65 -3.66 29.34
CA ILE A 322 -14.31 -4.24 29.52
C ILE A 322 -13.78 -4.82 28.21
N LEU A 323 -14.65 -5.52 27.46
CA LEU A 323 -14.31 -6.05 26.16
C LEU A 323 -13.93 -4.93 25.17
N ASP A 324 -14.76 -3.89 25.09
CA ASP A 324 -14.54 -2.73 24.24
C ASP A 324 -13.20 -2.03 24.56
N MET A 325 -12.94 -1.75 25.83
CA MET A 325 -11.68 -1.09 26.23
C MET A 325 -10.44 -1.97 25.97
N ALA A 326 -10.54 -3.27 26.20
CA ALA A 326 -9.48 -4.22 25.91
C ALA A 326 -9.20 -4.31 24.39
N GLY A 327 -10.26 -4.43 23.58
CA GLY A 327 -10.18 -4.45 22.12
C GLY A 327 -9.51 -3.19 21.57
N ASN A 328 -9.95 -2.01 22.04
CA ASN A 328 -9.41 -0.73 21.59
C ASN A 328 -7.92 -0.55 21.92
N VAL A 329 -7.50 -0.90 23.14
CA VAL A 329 -6.06 -0.85 23.51
C VAL A 329 -5.23 -1.80 22.64
N GLY A 330 -5.72 -3.01 22.41
CA GLY A 330 -5.03 -3.97 21.57
C GLY A 330 -4.88 -3.49 20.12
N THR A 331 -5.93 -2.89 19.56
CA THR A 331 -5.89 -2.32 18.20
C THR A 331 -4.95 -1.11 18.12
N GLN A 332 -4.90 -0.25 19.16
CA GLN A 332 -3.93 0.84 19.22
C GLN A 332 -2.49 0.33 19.26
N SER A 333 -2.21 -0.68 20.09
CA SER A 333 -0.88 -1.29 20.16
C SER A 333 -0.50 -2.03 18.87
N LEU A 334 -1.47 -2.65 18.19
CA LEU A 334 -1.30 -3.25 16.86
C LEU A 334 -0.86 -2.18 15.85
N ALA A 335 -1.61 -1.07 15.73
CA ALA A 335 -1.31 0.00 14.79
C ALA A 335 0.09 0.59 14.98
N VAL A 336 0.49 0.84 16.25
CA VAL A 336 1.84 1.29 16.58
C VAL A 336 2.89 0.26 16.18
N THR A 337 2.62 -1.03 16.43
CA THR A 337 3.59 -2.10 16.16
C THR A 337 3.77 -2.32 14.65
N ILE A 338 2.70 -2.35 13.87
CA ILE A 338 2.78 -2.43 12.39
C ILE A 338 3.61 -1.26 11.89
N ARG A 339 3.29 -0.02 12.28
CA ARG A 339 4.02 1.17 11.86
C ARG A 339 5.52 1.11 12.15
N VAL A 340 5.90 0.63 13.34
CA VAL A 340 7.33 0.48 13.72
C VAL A 340 8.00 -0.64 12.92
N LEU A 341 7.27 -1.71 12.59
CA LEU A 341 7.80 -2.82 11.78
C LEU A 341 7.95 -2.49 10.30
N MET A 342 7.21 -1.51 9.79
CA MET A 342 7.37 -0.97 8.43
C MET A 342 8.58 -0.05 8.31
N ASP A 343 8.94 0.68 9.37
CA ASP A 343 10.01 1.68 9.33
C ASP A 343 11.38 1.14 9.78
N GLU A 344 11.44 0.06 10.57
CA GLU A 344 12.69 -0.37 11.21
C GLU A 344 12.83 -1.91 11.29
N SER A 345 14.01 -2.41 10.93
CA SER A 345 14.43 -3.78 11.23
C SER A 345 14.82 -3.91 12.70
N LEU A 346 13.89 -4.31 13.57
CA LEU A 346 14.08 -4.34 15.03
C LEU A 346 14.99 -5.49 15.50
N THR A 347 15.95 -5.16 16.34
CA THR A 347 16.71 -6.14 17.12
C THR A 347 15.85 -6.80 18.20
N GLY A 348 16.23 -8.00 18.68
CA GLY A 348 15.49 -8.69 19.74
C GLY A 348 15.30 -7.84 21.02
N LYS A 349 16.26 -6.95 21.34
CA LYS A 349 16.14 -6.04 22.46
C LYS A 349 15.07 -4.97 22.23
N GLN A 350 15.08 -4.34 21.07
CA GLN A 350 14.08 -3.34 20.70
C GLN A 350 12.66 -3.92 20.65
N LYS A 351 12.51 -5.16 20.17
CA LYS A 351 11.21 -5.88 20.21
C LYS A 351 10.70 -6.02 21.66
N ALA A 352 11.56 -6.41 22.59
CA ALA A 352 11.19 -6.52 24.01
C ALA A 352 10.87 -5.15 24.62
N GLU A 353 11.61 -4.10 24.27
CA GLU A 353 11.36 -2.72 24.71
C GLU A 353 10.00 -2.21 24.19
N LEU A 354 9.63 -2.52 22.94
CA LEU A 354 8.34 -2.18 22.36
C LEU A 354 7.19 -2.85 23.13
N VAL A 355 7.26 -4.16 23.37
CA VAL A 355 6.26 -4.88 24.19
C VAL A 355 6.13 -4.27 25.58
N TRP A 356 7.25 -3.99 26.24
CA TRP A 356 7.23 -3.38 27.57
C TRP A 356 6.63 -1.97 27.57
N LYS A 357 6.92 -1.18 26.56
CA LYS A 357 6.35 0.16 26.36
C LYS A 357 4.82 0.08 26.24
N GLU A 358 4.30 -0.80 25.36
CA GLU A 358 2.87 -0.96 25.17
C GLU A 358 2.14 -1.51 26.39
N MET A 359 2.75 -2.45 27.13
CA MET A 359 2.24 -2.89 28.43
C MET A 359 2.18 -1.75 29.45
N THR A 360 3.17 -0.87 29.48
CA THR A 360 3.21 0.29 30.39
C THR A 360 2.14 1.32 30.04
N ILE A 361 1.91 1.53 28.74
CA ILE A 361 0.81 2.38 28.24
C ILE A 361 -0.54 1.76 28.64
N GLY A 362 -0.72 0.45 28.41
CA GLY A 362 -1.91 -0.29 28.82
C GLY A 362 -2.17 -0.19 30.33
N PHE A 363 -1.12 -0.32 31.16
CA PHE A 363 -1.22 -0.14 32.61
C PHE A 363 -1.64 1.28 32.98
N SER A 364 -1.03 2.30 32.38
CA SER A 364 -1.32 3.70 32.67
C SER A 364 -2.77 4.07 32.31
N ASN A 365 -3.20 3.68 31.11
CA ASN A 365 -4.57 3.87 30.65
C ASN A 365 -5.55 3.09 31.54
N GLY A 366 -5.23 1.84 31.85
CA GLY A 366 -6.02 1.00 32.74
C GLY A 366 -6.18 1.59 34.13
N LEU A 367 -5.13 2.15 34.72
CA LEU A 367 -5.18 2.80 36.03
C LEU A 367 -6.08 4.04 36.01
N ILE A 368 -5.95 4.88 34.99
CA ILE A 368 -6.77 6.10 34.85
C ILE A 368 -8.25 5.71 34.67
N LEU A 369 -8.55 4.85 33.68
CA LEU A 369 -9.91 4.45 33.36
C LEU A 369 -10.51 3.54 34.43
N GLY A 370 -9.72 2.67 35.03
CA GLY A 370 -10.14 1.82 36.15
C GLY A 370 -10.53 2.65 37.38
N THR A 371 -9.76 3.69 37.70
CA THR A 371 -10.10 4.63 38.79
C THR A 371 -11.36 5.42 38.48
N LEU A 372 -11.48 5.92 37.26
CA LEU A 372 -12.69 6.63 36.81
C LEU A 372 -13.92 5.71 36.87
N SER A 373 -13.80 4.48 36.37
CA SER A 373 -14.84 3.46 36.41
C SER A 373 -15.24 3.10 37.83
N PHE A 374 -14.26 2.97 38.75
CA PHE A 374 -14.54 2.72 40.18
C PHE A 374 -15.46 3.78 40.77
N ILE A 375 -15.19 5.04 40.50
CA ILE A 375 -16.00 6.16 41.02
C ILE A 375 -17.37 6.21 40.35
N VAL A 376 -17.40 6.25 39.01
CA VAL A 376 -18.64 6.47 38.24
C VAL A 376 -19.58 5.28 38.32
N ILE A 377 -19.07 4.06 38.15
CA ILE A 377 -19.89 2.83 38.21
C ILE A 377 -20.33 2.56 39.64
N GLY A 378 -19.48 2.77 40.64
CA GLY A 378 -19.87 2.64 42.04
C GLY A 378 -21.03 3.56 42.40
N LEU A 379 -20.96 4.83 42.00
CA LEU A 379 -22.02 5.79 42.19
C LEU A 379 -23.29 5.41 41.38
N TYR A 380 -23.14 4.99 40.15
CA TYR A 380 -24.26 4.53 39.31
C TYR A 380 -25.02 3.34 39.94
N ILE A 381 -24.28 2.32 40.41
CA ILE A 381 -24.89 1.14 41.05
C ILE A 381 -25.63 1.53 42.34
N ALA A 382 -25.02 2.38 43.15
CA ALA A 382 -25.59 2.82 44.42
C ALA A 382 -26.89 3.63 44.21
N LEU A 383 -26.88 4.60 43.30
CA LEU A 383 -27.99 5.54 43.11
C LEU A 383 -29.10 4.98 42.23
N PHE A 384 -28.75 4.30 41.14
CA PHE A 384 -29.76 3.88 40.14
C PHE A 384 -30.15 2.41 40.22
N LYS A 385 -29.34 1.54 40.82
CA LYS A 385 -29.66 0.11 41.00
C LYS A 385 -30.13 -0.20 42.43
N GLY A 386 -30.15 0.80 43.33
CA GLY A 386 -30.65 0.65 44.70
C GLY A 386 -29.84 -0.35 45.57
N LYS A 387 -28.57 -0.55 45.25
CA LYS A 387 -27.70 -1.43 46.02
C LYS A 387 -26.95 -0.66 47.12
N THR A 388 -26.50 -1.38 48.15
CA THR A 388 -25.70 -0.75 49.22
C THR A 388 -24.41 -0.19 48.65
N PHE A 389 -23.90 0.92 49.24
CA PHE A 389 -22.64 1.52 48.81
C PHE A 389 -21.49 0.53 48.88
N MET A 390 -21.43 -0.31 49.94
CA MET A 390 -20.41 -1.32 50.08
C MET A 390 -20.39 -2.30 48.91
N PHE A 391 -21.53 -2.85 48.53
CA PHE A 391 -21.66 -3.75 47.40
C PHE A 391 -21.36 -3.02 46.06
N ALA A 392 -21.84 -1.81 45.89
CA ALA A 392 -21.65 -1.02 44.69
C ALA A 392 -20.14 -0.76 44.43
N TYR A 393 -19.39 -0.34 45.45
CA TYR A 393 -17.97 -0.08 45.31
C TYR A 393 -17.12 -1.35 45.30
N ALA A 394 -17.54 -2.44 45.87
CA ALA A 394 -16.89 -3.72 45.73
C ALA A 394 -16.98 -4.24 44.27
N VAL A 395 -18.17 -4.18 43.65
CA VAL A 395 -18.37 -4.53 42.23
C VAL A 395 -17.58 -3.60 41.31
N SER A 396 -17.65 -2.27 41.53
CA SER A 396 -16.91 -1.33 40.70
C SER A 396 -15.40 -1.45 40.86
N GLY A 397 -14.91 -1.84 42.03
CA GLY A 397 -13.49 -2.17 42.27
C GLY A 397 -13.03 -3.39 41.47
N CYS A 398 -13.86 -4.45 41.43
CA CYS A 398 -13.61 -5.60 40.57
C CYS A 398 -13.54 -5.22 39.09
N ILE A 399 -14.45 -4.37 38.61
CA ILE A 399 -14.46 -3.85 37.24
C ILE A 399 -13.18 -3.03 36.97
N GLY A 400 -12.80 -2.13 37.89
CA GLY A 400 -11.59 -1.30 37.76
C GLY A 400 -10.32 -2.13 37.65
N ILE A 401 -10.17 -3.15 38.51
CA ILE A 401 -9.04 -4.08 38.46
C ILE A 401 -9.04 -4.87 37.15
N ALA A 402 -10.20 -5.38 36.74
CA ALA A 402 -10.35 -6.10 35.48
C ALA A 402 -9.92 -5.24 34.28
N LEU A 403 -10.30 -3.97 34.25
CA LEU A 403 -9.86 -3.03 33.22
C LEU A 403 -8.34 -2.89 33.18
N VAL A 404 -7.68 -2.68 34.33
CA VAL A 404 -6.21 -2.57 34.39
C VAL A 404 -5.56 -3.82 33.82
N VAL A 405 -5.96 -5.00 34.29
CA VAL A 405 -5.34 -6.28 33.87
C VAL A 405 -5.62 -6.55 32.40
N ALA A 406 -6.85 -6.38 31.94
CA ALA A 406 -7.22 -6.61 30.55
C ALA A 406 -6.46 -5.68 29.60
N MET A 407 -6.33 -4.39 29.91
CA MET A 407 -5.63 -3.42 29.07
C MET A 407 -4.11 -3.69 29.00
N VAL A 408 -3.49 -4.12 30.09
CA VAL A 408 -2.06 -4.52 30.10
C VAL A 408 -1.84 -5.73 29.18
N ILE A 409 -2.68 -6.76 29.30
CA ILE A 409 -2.54 -7.97 28.50
C ILE A 409 -2.88 -7.66 27.03
N SER A 410 -3.90 -6.84 26.77
CA SER A 410 -4.29 -6.45 25.43
C SER A 410 -3.18 -5.65 24.70
N GLY A 411 -2.49 -4.76 25.41
CA GLY A 411 -1.31 -4.07 24.86
C GLY A 411 -0.19 -5.04 24.49
N ALA A 412 0.08 -6.02 25.36
CA ALA A 412 1.05 -7.07 25.06
C ALA A 412 0.62 -7.93 23.85
N VAL A 413 -0.64 -8.36 23.78
CA VAL A 413 -1.18 -9.19 22.70
C VAL A 413 -1.12 -8.43 21.37
N GLY A 414 -1.59 -7.15 21.34
CA GLY A 414 -1.56 -6.30 20.16
C GLY A 414 -0.16 -6.07 19.60
N THR A 415 0.88 -6.19 20.45
CA THR A 415 2.28 -6.07 20.03
C THR A 415 2.91 -7.41 19.68
N CYS A 416 2.66 -8.46 20.49
CA CYS A 416 3.32 -9.76 20.30
C CYS A 416 2.84 -10.50 19.05
N ILE A 417 1.58 -10.35 18.65
CA ILE A 417 1.02 -11.06 17.50
C ILE A 417 1.67 -10.64 16.18
N PRO A 418 1.74 -9.32 15.83
CA PRO A 418 2.42 -8.90 14.61
C PRO A 418 3.92 -9.20 14.62
N LEU A 419 4.59 -9.09 15.77
CA LEU A 419 6.00 -9.51 15.94
C LEU A 419 6.19 -11.01 15.68
N PHE A 420 5.22 -11.84 16.07
CA PHE A 420 5.22 -13.27 15.78
C PHE A 420 5.02 -13.54 14.30
N PHE A 421 4.10 -12.85 13.62
CA PHE A 421 3.88 -13.01 12.19
C PHE A 421 5.13 -12.63 11.37
N LYS A 422 5.75 -11.49 11.66
CA LYS A 422 7.04 -11.12 11.03
C LYS A 422 8.13 -12.17 11.26
N LYS A 423 8.14 -12.84 12.43
CA LYS A 423 9.13 -13.90 12.73
C LYS A 423 8.96 -15.16 11.89
N ILE A 424 7.74 -15.48 11.47
CA ILE A 424 7.42 -16.64 10.64
C ILE A 424 7.30 -16.28 9.15
N ASN A 425 7.79 -15.08 8.77
CA ASN A 425 7.72 -14.53 7.41
C ASN A 425 6.28 -14.43 6.87
N VAL A 426 5.35 -14.05 7.74
CA VAL A 426 3.99 -13.66 7.38
C VAL A 426 3.88 -12.17 7.61
N ASP A 427 3.23 -11.49 6.68
CA ASP A 427 3.02 -10.05 6.80
C ASP A 427 2.35 -9.68 8.14
N PRO A 428 2.94 -8.75 8.91
CA PRO A 428 2.38 -8.28 10.18
C PRO A 428 0.98 -7.68 10.06
N ALA A 429 0.62 -7.10 8.93
CA ALA A 429 -0.69 -6.48 8.70
C ALA A 429 -1.84 -7.51 8.70
N VAL A 430 -1.54 -8.78 8.39
CA VAL A 430 -2.47 -9.91 8.55
C VAL A 430 -2.97 -10.05 10.00
N ALA A 431 -2.23 -9.56 11.00
CA ALA A 431 -2.67 -9.46 12.40
C ALA A 431 -3.76 -8.40 12.59
N SER A 432 -4.76 -8.39 11.74
CA SER A 432 -5.80 -7.35 11.61
C SER A 432 -6.45 -6.90 12.92
N GLY A 433 -6.97 -5.67 12.91
CA GLY A 433 -7.73 -5.11 14.04
C GLY A 433 -8.84 -6.05 14.55
N PRO A 434 -9.70 -6.60 13.68
CA PRO A 434 -10.74 -7.57 14.10
C PRO A 434 -10.21 -8.85 14.74
N LEU A 435 -9.07 -9.39 14.28
CA LEU A 435 -8.43 -10.56 14.91
C LEU A 435 -7.95 -10.23 16.32
N ILE A 436 -7.22 -9.12 16.46
CA ILE A 436 -6.72 -8.66 17.76
C ILE A 436 -7.87 -8.39 18.71
N THR A 437 -8.94 -7.74 18.27
CA THR A 437 -10.14 -7.49 19.09
C THR A 437 -10.74 -8.80 19.58
N THR A 438 -10.90 -9.81 18.72
CA THR A 438 -11.47 -11.11 19.11
C THR A 438 -10.60 -11.87 20.12
N ILE A 439 -9.27 -11.82 19.97
CA ILE A 439 -8.34 -12.39 20.95
C ILE A 439 -8.39 -11.64 22.28
N ASN A 440 -8.47 -10.31 22.25
CA ASN A 440 -8.60 -9.48 23.43
C ASN A 440 -9.95 -9.67 24.13
N ASP A 441 -11.03 -9.94 23.40
CA ASP A 441 -12.31 -10.33 23.98
C ASP A 441 -12.19 -11.60 24.83
N LEU A 442 -11.47 -12.59 24.32
CA LEU A 442 -11.19 -13.81 25.09
C LEU A 442 -10.42 -13.50 26.39
N VAL A 443 -9.37 -12.69 26.28
CA VAL A 443 -8.56 -12.24 27.44
C VAL A 443 -9.43 -11.48 28.44
N ALA A 444 -10.23 -10.55 27.96
CA ALA A 444 -11.12 -9.72 28.79
C ALA A 444 -12.18 -10.56 29.51
N VAL A 445 -12.79 -11.52 28.81
CA VAL A 445 -13.78 -12.47 29.38
C VAL A 445 -13.14 -13.28 30.50
N VAL A 446 -12.02 -13.94 30.25
CA VAL A 446 -11.33 -14.77 31.26
C VAL A 446 -10.90 -13.93 32.46
N THR A 447 -10.35 -12.74 32.24
CA THR A 447 -9.91 -11.82 33.28
C THR A 447 -11.10 -11.33 34.11
N TYR A 448 -12.15 -10.85 33.47
CA TYR A 448 -13.30 -10.26 34.13
C TYR A 448 -14.09 -11.28 34.93
N TYR A 449 -14.49 -12.37 34.31
CA TYR A 449 -15.26 -13.40 34.99
C TYR A 449 -14.42 -14.19 35.99
N GLY A 450 -13.12 -14.40 35.72
CA GLY A 450 -12.18 -15.01 36.66
C GLY A 450 -12.04 -14.20 37.94
N LEU A 451 -11.86 -12.86 37.83
CA LEU A 451 -11.84 -11.97 38.99
C LEU A 451 -13.18 -11.91 39.71
N SER A 452 -14.28 -11.90 38.96
CA SER A 452 -15.63 -11.93 39.52
C SER A 452 -15.90 -13.24 40.29
N TRP A 453 -15.39 -14.36 39.82
CA TRP A 453 -15.46 -15.65 40.54
C TRP A 453 -14.66 -15.61 41.84
N ILE A 454 -13.44 -15.09 41.82
CA ILE A 454 -12.65 -14.89 43.04
C ILE A 454 -13.38 -13.97 44.01
N PHE A 455 -13.91 -12.84 43.54
CA PHE A 455 -14.72 -11.93 44.33
C PHE A 455 -15.91 -12.59 45.02
N MET A 456 -16.64 -13.43 44.27
CA MET A 456 -17.77 -14.19 44.81
C MET A 456 -17.37 -15.23 45.86
N SER A 457 -16.18 -15.84 45.70
CA SER A 457 -15.68 -16.84 46.66
C SER A 457 -15.19 -16.23 47.99
N LEU A 458 -15.00 -14.93 48.05
CA LEU A 458 -14.60 -14.19 49.24
C LEU A 458 -15.80 -13.74 50.13
N ASP A 459 -17.06 -14.18 49.80
CA ASP A 459 -18.29 -13.84 50.54
C ASP A 459 -18.52 -12.32 50.77
N LEU A 460 -18.04 -11.47 49.83
CA LEU A 460 -18.17 -9.99 49.88
C LEU A 460 -19.41 -9.44 49.19
#